data_840e98001f0006eb2f26850fbf51cff9
#
_entry.id   840e98001f0006eb2f26850fbf51cff9
#
_cell.length_a   1.000
_cell.length_b   1.000
_cell.length_c   1.000
_cell.angle_alpha   90.00
_cell.angle_beta   90.00
_cell.angle_gamma   90.00
#
_symmetry.space_group_name_H-M   'P 1'
#
loop_
_entity.id
_entity.type
_entity.pdbx_description
1 polymer ?
#
loop_
_entity_poly.entity_id
_entity_poly.type
_entity_poly.pdbx_seq_one_letter_code
_entity_poly.pdbx_strand_id
1 'polypeptide(L)'
;MKQEKRNNIICIILTLLSLVIFYTCSYINSNFSGVSFEQILYSILNSKGTSINALKDGIIFVSLFSIITFVILYVIVKLNHKYLENKYRLTITIKNKKYLIDALYLRKKRILLYSIILIILSLYNCYDKLGVKEYIRFQNSKSTLIEDNYVNPKEVNIKFPEIKQNLIYIFVESLETSATSIINGGDVEKSYIPNLEYIALNNINFSNKDSLGGAKNLSLTTWTAAGMVAETSGIPLKVMEANNYTGYGESLPGATSIGDILEENGYKNYLLLGSDASFGGRRDYFTYHGNYEIYDLYYARDNNWIDKDYYEWWGFEDRKLFSFAKKELNKISKNNEPFNFTILTADTHFYDGYQDKKCKKEFDSDYANSYYCLDKMLNNFIEWIKKQDFYKNTTIIISGDHLTMQNRFFNEENYERTVYNAFINSKATSNTYKNRMFTTMDMFPTTLASLGVKIEGNKLGLGTNLFSNEQTLIEKYDYNYVNEEIKKKSFYYDNVLLGNSYYEMNKR
;
A
#
# COMPACT_ATOMS: atom_id res chain seq x y z
N MET A 1 -45.87 6.22 26.21
CA MET A 1 -45.89 6.69 24.79
C MET A 1 -44.60 7.38 24.34
N LYS A 2 -44.14 8.52 24.98
CA LYS A 2 -42.88 9.19 24.57
C LYS A 2 -41.62 8.31 24.75
N GLN A 3 -41.50 7.54 25.82
CA GLN A 3 -40.37 6.67 26.13
C GLN A 3 -40.31 5.45 25.20
N GLU A 4 -41.46 4.87 24.85
CA GLU A 4 -41.56 3.74 23.92
C GLU A 4 -41.18 4.16 22.50
N LYS A 5 -41.63 5.31 22.02
CA LYS A 5 -41.20 5.90 20.74
C LYS A 5 -39.68 6.11 20.72
N ARG A 6 -39.08 6.63 21.78
CA ARG A 6 -37.64 6.84 21.89
C ARG A 6 -36.88 5.52 21.84
N ASN A 7 -37.32 4.50 22.55
CA ASN A 7 -36.69 3.18 22.54
C ASN A 7 -36.76 2.52 21.14
N ASN A 8 -37.88 2.65 20.44
CA ASN A 8 -37.99 2.13 19.08
C ASN A 8 -37.02 2.81 18.10
N ILE A 9 -36.86 4.13 18.21
CA ILE A 9 -35.88 4.86 17.36
C ILE A 9 -34.45 4.40 17.68
N ILE A 10 -34.11 4.23 18.95
CA ILE A 10 -32.76 3.73 19.36
C ILE A 10 -32.54 2.33 18.79
N CYS A 11 -33.52 1.42 18.86
CA CYS A 11 -33.41 0.07 18.29
C CYS A 11 -33.16 0.11 16.79
N ILE A 12 -33.87 0.96 16.04
CA ILE A 12 -33.69 1.14 14.60
C ILE A 12 -32.24 1.61 14.31
N ILE A 13 -31.79 2.65 15.01
CA ILE A 13 -30.43 3.21 14.82
C ILE A 13 -29.37 2.16 15.12
N LEU A 14 -29.46 1.45 16.25
CA LEU A 14 -28.52 0.43 16.63
C LEU A 14 -28.48 -0.75 15.65
N THR A 15 -29.65 -1.17 15.16
CA THR A 15 -29.74 -2.26 14.17
C THR A 15 -29.13 -1.83 12.83
N LEU A 16 -29.43 -0.64 12.33
CA LEU A 16 -28.82 -0.11 11.10
C LEU A 16 -27.30 0.05 11.25
N LEU A 17 -26.84 0.62 12.36
CA LEU A 17 -25.42 0.76 12.62
C LEU A 17 -24.71 -0.59 12.67
N SER A 18 -25.31 -1.59 13.33
CA SER A 18 -24.79 -2.95 13.37
C SER A 18 -24.65 -3.56 11.97
N LEU A 19 -25.64 -3.38 11.11
CA LEU A 19 -25.61 -3.90 9.72
C LEU A 19 -24.57 -3.18 8.88
N VAL A 20 -24.45 -1.85 8.99
CA VAL A 20 -23.41 -1.08 8.31
C VAL A 20 -22.02 -1.56 8.73
N ILE A 21 -21.76 -1.71 10.04
CA ILE A 21 -20.50 -2.24 10.54
C ILE A 21 -20.23 -3.65 9.97
N PHE A 22 -21.20 -4.54 10.05
CA PHE A 22 -21.06 -5.92 9.57
C PHE A 22 -20.76 -6.01 8.07
N TYR A 23 -21.51 -5.28 7.24
CA TYR A 23 -21.30 -5.29 5.79
C TYR A 23 -20.04 -4.56 5.36
N THR A 24 -19.62 -3.50 6.05
CA THR A 24 -18.33 -2.84 5.81
C THR A 24 -17.18 -3.81 6.06
N CYS A 25 -17.17 -4.50 7.21
CA CYS A 25 -16.15 -5.48 7.52
C CYS A 25 -16.17 -6.66 6.54
N SER A 26 -17.34 -7.12 6.16
CA SER A 26 -17.50 -8.21 5.18
C SER A 26 -16.98 -7.80 3.80
N TYR A 27 -17.28 -6.58 3.36
CA TYR A 27 -16.78 -6.04 2.10
C TYR A 27 -15.26 -5.97 2.08
N ILE A 28 -14.65 -5.38 3.12
CA ILE A 28 -13.20 -5.27 3.22
C ILE A 28 -12.57 -6.67 3.19
N ASN A 29 -13.00 -7.58 4.04
CA ASN A 29 -12.44 -8.93 4.13
C ASN A 29 -12.59 -9.76 2.85
N SER A 30 -13.67 -9.53 2.07
CA SER A 30 -13.93 -10.30 0.85
C SER A 30 -13.19 -9.78 -0.37
N ASN A 31 -12.89 -8.49 -0.40
CA ASN A 31 -12.38 -7.83 -1.59
C ASN A 31 -10.90 -7.47 -1.51
N PHE A 32 -10.33 -7.38 -0.31
CA PHE A 32 -8.93 -6.99 -0.13
C PHE A 32 -8.13 -8.15 0.46
N SER A 33 -7.17 -8.66 -0.29
CA SER A 33 -6.26 -9.71 0.16
C SER A 33 -5.19 -9.13 1.07
N GLY A 34 -4.99 -9.75 2.24
CA GLY A 34 -3.85 -9.44 3.12
C GLY A 34 -3.85 -8.05 3.77
N VAL A 35 -4.95 -7.29 3.68
CA VAL A 35 -5.04 -5.95 4.29
C VAL A 35 -4.98 -6.05 5.81
N SER A 36 -4.00 -5.41 6.43
CA SER A 36 -3.87 -5.31 7.88
C SER A 36 -4.77 -4.22 8.47
N PHE A 37 -5.11 -4.35 9.75
CA PHE A 37 -5.87 -3.30 10.45
C PHE A 37 -5.10 -1.96 10.48
N GLU A 38 -3.78 -2.00 10.54
CA GLU A 38 -2.93 -0.82 10.43
C GLU A 38 -3.08 -0.11 9.10
N GLN A 39 -3.12 -0.84 7.99
CA GLN A 39 -3.35 -0.27 6.66
C GLN A 39 -4.73 0.38 6.57
N ILE A 40 -5.78 -0.23 7.15
CA ILE A 40 -7.12 0.36 7.23
C ILE A 40 -7.08 1.68 7.98
N LEU A 41 -6.45 1.71 9.17
CA LEU A 41 -6.29 2.93 9.97
C LEU A 41 -5.51 3.99 9.21
N TYR A 42 -4.39 3.61 8.58
CA TYR A 42 -3.58 4.52 7.76
C TYR A 42 -4.42 5.17 6.66
N SER A 43 -5.19 4.36 5.92
CA SER A 43 -6.05 4.83 4.82
C SER A 43 -7.14 5.79 5.30
N ILE A 44 -7.73 5.55 6.48
CA ILE A 44 -8.73 6.43 7.07
C ILE A 44 -8.09 7.77 7.49
N LEU A 45 -6.94 7.73 8.15
CA LEU A 45 -6.25 8.93 8.63
C LEU A 45 -5.70 9.78 7.48
N ASN A 46 -5.29 9.15 6.37
CA ASN A 46 -4.72 9.78 5.19
C ASN A 46 -5.68 9.77 3.99
N SER A 47 -6.99 9.88 4.25
CA SER A 47 -8.04 9.82 3.22
C SER A 47 -8.16 11.08 2.36
N LYS A 48 -7.42 12.15 2.65
CA LYS A 48 -7.38 13.36 1.82
C LYS A 48 -6.91 12.99 0.41
N GLY A 49 -7.64 13.43 -0.60
CA GLY A 49 -7.35 13.11 -2.01
C GLY A 49 -7.90 11.75 -2.48
N THR A 50 -8.63 11.01 -1.62
CA THR A 50 -9.28 9.76 -2.03
C THR A 50 -10.36 10.02 -3.07
N SER A 51 -10.36 9.24 -4.14
CA SER A 51 -11.42 9.28 -5.14
C SER A 51 -12.75 8.76 -4.58
N ILE A 52 -13.82 9.55 -4.72
CA ILE A 52 -15.19 9.08 -4.41
C ILE A 52 -15.56 7.87 -5.29
N ASN A 53 -15.06 7.81 -6.53
CA ASN A 53 -15.32 6.69 -7.43
C ASN A 53 -14.73 5.38 -6.90
N ALA A 54 -13.54 5.40 -6.28
CA ALA A 54 -12.94 4.24 -5.66
C ALA A 54 -13.74 3.69 -4.47
N LEU A 55 -14.50 4.55 -3.78
CA LEU A 55 -15.36 4.15 -2.66
C LEU A 55 -16.76 3.75 -3.08
N LYS A 56 -17.16 4.08 -4.31
CA LYS A 56 -18.54 3.96 -4.79
C LYS A 56 -19.10 2.56 -4.64
N ASP A 57 -18.37 1.55 -5.08
CA ASP A 57 -18.82 0.16 -5.05
C ASP A 57 -19.00 -0.37 -3.64
N GLY A 58 -18.07 -0.02 -2.75
CA GLY A 58 -18.18 -0.31 -1.32
C GLY A 58 -19.41 0.36 -0.69
N ILE A 59 -19.63 1.64 -0.98
CA ILE A 59 -20.79 2.39 -0.46
C ILE A 59 -22.10 1.77 -0.97
N ILE A 60 -22.17 1.43 -2.26
CA ILE A 60 -23.37 0.79 -2.85
C ILE A 60 -23.61 -0.57 -2.19
N PHE A 61 -22.58 -1.42 -2.10
CA PHE A 61 -22.67 -2.73 -1.46
C PHE A 61 -23.18 -2.61 -0.02
N VAL A 62 -22.49 -1.84 0.81
CA VAL A 62 -22.85 -1.69 2.22
C VAL A 62 -24.25 -1.12 2.40
N SER A 63 -24.62 -0.09 1.66
CA SER A 63 -25.94 0.55 1.75
C SER A 63 -27.03 -0.41 1.32
N LEU A 64 -26.89 -1.06 0.17
CA LEU A 64 -27.90 -1.97 -0.40
C LEU A 64 -28.18 -3.16 0.53
N PHE A 65 -27.12 -3.87 0.94
CA PHE A 65 -27.27 -5.05 1.80
C PHE A 65 -27.73 -4.68 3.21
N SER A 66 -27.31 -3.55 3.77
CA SER A 66 -27.82 -3.08 5.05
C SER A 66 -29.31 -2.76 5.01
N ILE A 67 -29.78 -2.07 3.95
CA ILE A 67 -31.19 -1.72 3.81
C ILE A 67 -32.03 -2.98 3.59
N ILE A 68 -31.64 -3.88 2.68
CA ILE A 68 -32.37 -5.12 2.40
C ILE A 68 -32.49 -5.96 3.69
N THR A 69 -31.39 -6.18 4.39
CA THR A 69 -31.39 -6.98 5.63
C THR A 69 -32.22 -6.31 6.72
N PHE A 70 -32.12 -4.99 6.84
CA PHE A 70 -32.95 -4.24 7.80
C PHE A 70 -34.44 -4.41 7.52
N VAL A 71 -34.86 -4.30 6.26
CA VAL A 71 -36.28 -4.49 5.85
C VAL A 71 -36.75 -5.90 6.17
N ILE A 72 -35.93 -6.92 5.86
CA ILE A 72 -36.25 -8.32 6.20
C ILE A 72 -36.41 -8.50 7.71
N LEU A 73 -35.48 -8.01 8.52
CA LEU A 73 -35.54 -8.09 9.98
C LEU A 73 -36.77 -7.35 10.52
N TYR A 74 -37.09 -6.17 9.99
CA TYR A 74 -38.28 -5.41 10.37
C TYR A 74 -39.57 -6.17 10.07
N VAL A 75 -39.68 -6.76 8.89
CA VAL A 75 -40.84 -7.60 8.49
C VAL A 75 -40.95 -8.83 9.38
N ILE A 76 -39.86 -9.53 9.68
CA ILE A 76 -39.80 -10.67 10.59
C ILE A 76 -40.33 -10.28 11.97
N VAL A 77 -39.83 -9.19 12.54
CA VAL A 77 -40.25 -8.69 13.87
C VAL A 77 -41.77 -8.35 13.84
N LYS A 78 -42.21 -7.67 12.78
CA LYS A 78 -43.62 -7.29 12.63
C LYS A 78 -44.56 -8.50 12.51
N LEU A 79 -44.17 -9.49 11.71
CA LEU A 79 -44.93 -10.76 11.54
C LEU A 79 -44.89 -11.58 12.84
N ASN A 80 -43.75 -11.61 13.53
CA ASN A 80 -43.63 -12.27 14.81
C ASN A 80 -44.58 -11.68 15.85
N HIS A 81 -44.67 -10.37 15.94
CA HIS A 81 -45.62 -9.69 16.84
C HIS A 81 -47.08 -9.94 16.44
N LYS A 82 -47.37 -10.06 15.14
CA LYS A 82 -48.76 -10.28 14.66
C LYS A 82 -49.26 -11.71 14.85
N TYR A 83 -48.37 -12.71 14.63
CA TYR A 83 -48.78 -14.10 14.52
C TYR A 83 -48.33 -15.04 15.61
N LEU A 84 -47.27 -14.71 16.35
CA LEU A 84 -46.64 -15.61 17.33
C LEU A 84 -46.94 -15.24 18.81
N GLU A 85 -47.59 -14.11 19.05
CA GLU A 85 -47.95 -13.70 20.41
C GLU A 85 -48.86 -14.77 21.05
N ASN A 86 -48.43 -15.31 22.19
CA ASN A 86 -49.17 -16.33 22.96
C ASN A 86 -49.38 -17.69 22.29
N LYS A 87 -48.85 -17.99 21.09
CA LYS A 87 -49.08 -19.26 20.36
C LYS A 87 -48.19 -20.41 20.84
N TYR A 88 -46.93 -20.15 21.18
CA TYR A 88 -45.96 -21.18 21.53
C TYR A 88 -45.37 -20.91 22.92
N ARG A 89 -45.97 -21.57 23.93
CA ARG A 89 -45.51 -21.44 25.34
C ARG A 89 -44.86 -22.73 25.80
N LEU A 90 -43.59 -22.60 26.25
CA LEU A 90 -42.87 -23.66 26.95
C LEU A 90 -43.02 -23.46 28.47
N THR A 91 -43.39 -24.51 29.16
CA THR A 91 -43.42 -24.52 30.62
C THR A 91 -42.14 -25.21 31.10
N ILE A 92 -41.24 -24.46 31.74
CA ILE A 92 -40.03 -25.02 32.38
C ILE A 92 -40.29 -25.02 33.89
N THR A 93 -40.14 -26.20 34.51
CA THR A 93 -40.28 -26.32 35.95
C THR A 93 -38.89 -26.45 36.58
N ILE A 94 -38.48 -25.46 37.37
CA ILE A 94 -37.21 -25.47 38.12
C ILE A 94 -37.55 -25.34 39.62
N LYS A 95 -37.07 -26.25 40.44
CA LYS A 95 -37.30 -26.29 41.90
C LYS A 95 -38.77 -26.03 42.27
N ASN A 96 -39.69 -26.81 41.69
CA ASN A 96 -41.15 -26.71 41.88
C ASN A 96 -41.79 -25.37 41.43
N LYS A 97 -41.06 -24.45 40.80
CA LYS A 97 -41.64 -23.22 40.24
C LYS A 97 -41.76 -23.39 38.71
N LYS A 98 -42.97 -23.12 38.22
CA LYS A 98 -43.29 -23.18 36.80
C LYS A 98 -42.98 -21.82 36.15
N TYR A 99 -42.09 -21.81 35.14
CA TYR A 99 -41.77 -20.66 34.29
C TYR A 99 -42.41 -20.86 32.94
N LEU A 100 -43.23 -19.91 32.52
CA LEU A 100 -43.84 -19.85 31.17
C LEU A 100 -42.93 -19.00 30.28
N ILE A 101 -42.36 -19.60 29.27
CA ILE A 101 -41.50 -18.92 28.28
C ILE A 101 -42.22 -18.95 26.94
N ASP A 102 -42.42 -17.78 26.33
CA ASP A 102 -42.88 -17.70 24.95
C ASP A 102 -41.73 -18.05 24.02
N ALA A 103 -41.78 -19.26 23.48
CA ALA A 103 -40.60 -19.88 22.84
C ALA A 103 -40.13 -19.20 21.57
N LEU A 104 -41.05 -18.63 20.77
CA LEU A 104 -40.73 -18.01 19.47
C LEU A 104 -41.12 -16.52 19.38
N TYR A 105 -41.66 -15.98 20.49
CA TYR A 105 -42.15 -14.61 20.49
C TYR A 105 -41.05 -13.60 20.90
N LEU A 106 -40.75 -12.66 20.00
CA LEU A 106 -39.80 -11.58 20.24
C LEU A 106 -40.46 -10.47 21.08
N ARG A 107 -40.33 -10.58 22.41
CA ARG A 107 -40.94 -9.60 23.32
C ARG A 107 -40.44 -8.18 23.04
N LYS A 108 -41.36 -7.23 22.82
CA LYS A 108 -41.05 -5.82 22.57
C LYS A 108 -40.05 -5.22 23.53
N LYS A 109 -40.15 -5.55 24.83
CA LYS A 109 -39.19 -5.10 25.87
C LYS A 109 -37.77 -5.62 25.70
N ARG A 110 -37.53 -6.66 24.89
CA ARG A 110 -36.21 -7.28 24.64
C ARG A 110 -35.61 -6.87 23.28
N ILE A 111 -36.35 -6.13 22.44
CA ILE A 111 -35.85 -5.72 21.11
C ILE A 111 -34.58 -4.87 21.27
N LEU A 112 -34.55 -3.97 22.27
CA LEU A 112 -33.35 -3.19 22.55
C LEU A 112 -32.15 -4.07 22.91
N LEU A 113 -32.37 -5.11 23.72
CA LEU A 113 -31.31 -6.08 24.04
C LEU A 113 -30.82 -6.83 22.81
N TYR A 114 -31.73 -7.22 21.91
CA TYR A 114 -31.35 -7.87 20.64
C TYR A 114 -30.56 -6.95 19.73
N SER A 115 -30.92 -5.66 19.63
CA SER A 115 -30.16 -4.67 18.87
C SER A 115 -28.76 -4.45 19.46
N ILE A 116 -28.62 -4.45 20.78
CA ILE A 116 -27.30 -4.36 21.46
C ILE A 116 -26.48 -5.63 21.18
N ILE A 117 -27.08 -6.82 21.23
CA ILE A 117 -26.38 -8.07 20.92
C ILE A 117 -25.92 -8.06 19.47
N LEU A 118 -26.73 -7.58 18.53
CA LEU A 118 -26.34 -7.48 17.11
C LEU A 118 -25.12 -6.56 16.92
N ILE A 119 -25.07 -5.41 17.58
CA ILE A 119 -23.91 -4.52 17.46
C ILE A 119 -22.65 -5.15 18.06
N ILE A 120 -22.77 -5.84 19.20
CA ILE A 120 -21.66 -6.57 19.81
C ILE A 120 -21.15 -7.67 18.85
N LEU A 121 -22.04 -8.44 18.24
CA LEU A 121 -21.66 -9.48 17.25
C LEU A 121 -21.00 -8.89 16.01
N SER A 122 -21.49 -7.73 15.52
CA SER A 122 -20.88 -7.05 14.37
C SER A 122 -19.49 -6.50 14.71
N LEU A 123 -19.33 -5.92 15.89
CA LEU A 123 -18.02 -5.47 16.36
C LEU A 123 -17.05 -6.64 16.58
N TYR A 124 -17.54 -7.76 17.12
CA TYR A 124 -16.75 -8.98 17.25
C TYR A 124 -16.32 -9.55 15.88
N ASN A 125 -17.23 -9.54 14.90
CA ASN A 125 -16.90 -9.92 13.53
C ASN A 125 -15.79 -9.04 12.93
N CYS A 126 -15.85 -7.72 13.14
CA CYS A 126 -14.77 -6.82 12.73
C CYS A 126 -13.47 -7.09 13.47
N TYR A 127 -13.53 -7.29 14.77
CA TYR A 127 -12.37 -7.61 15.60
C TYR A 127 -11.62 -8.85 15.11
N ASP A 128 -12.37 -9.87 14.72
CA ASP A 128 -11.82 -11.13 14.22
C ASP A 128 -11.34 -11.04 12.76
N LYS A 129 -12.17 -10.47 11.87
CA LYS A 129 -11.93 -10.46 10.42
C LYS A 129 -10.93 -9.42 9.93
N LEU A 130 -10.83 -8.29 10.61
CA LEU A 130 -9.93 -7.20 10.20
C LEU A 130 -8.58 -7.22 10.94
N GLY A 131 -8.26 -8.28 11.68
CA GLY A 131 -6.97 -8.40 12.36
C GLY A 131 -6.78 -7.46 13.56
N VAL A 132 -7.86 -6.89 14.13
CA VAL A 132 -7.79 -5.98 15.29
C VAL A 132 -7.13 -6.63 16.49
N LYS A 133 -7.39 -7.93 16.71
CA LYS A 133 -6.76 -8.72 17.78
C LYS A 133 -5.24 -8.71 17.65
N GLU A 134 -4.73 -8.92 16.43
CA GLU A 134 -3.30 -8.96 16.17
C GLU A 134 -2.68 -7.59 16.30
N TYR A 135 -3.34 -6.55 15.78
CA TYR A 135 -2.92 -5.17 15.97
C TYR A 135 -2.75 -4.83 17.46
N ILE A 136 -3.75 -5.12 18.31
CA ILE A 136 -3.66 -4.89 19.76
C ILE A 136 -2.52 -5.69 20.38
N ARG A 137 -2.30 -6.96 19.96
CA ARG A 137 -1.18 -7.77 20.42
C ARG A 137 0.16 -7.10 20.12
N PHE A 138 0.35 -6.60 18.89
CA PHE A 138 1.58 -5.93 18.48
C PHE A 138 1.77 -4.59 19.20
N GLN A 139 0.70 -3.81 19.37
CA GLN A 139 0.76 -2.55 20.13
C GLN A 139 1.12 -2.74 21.61
N ASN A 140 0.86 -3.92 22.18
CA ASN A 140 1.26 -4.27 23.54
C ASN A 140 2.60 -5.03 23.62
N SER A 141 3.24 -5.29 22.50
CA SER A 141 4.55 -5.97 22.41
C SER A 141 5.63 -4.98 21.98
N LYS A 142 6.86 -5.15 22.46
CA LYS A 142 8.01 -4.31 22.12
C LYS A 142 9.03 -5.10 21.34
N SER A 143 9.77 -4.42 20.46
CA SER A 143 10.91 -4.97 19.72
C SER A 143 12.02 -3.95 19.63
N THR A 144 13.24 -4.40 19.72
CA THR A 144 14.46 -3.61 19.46
C THR A 144 15.02 -3.84 18.07
N LEU A 145 14.33 -4.64 17.21
CA LEU A 145 14.85 -4.99 15.88
C LEU A 145 15.26 -3.74 15.07
N ILE A 146 14.41 -2.70 15.05
CA ILE A 146 14.69 -1.46 14.33
C ILE A 146 15.88 -0.75 14.99
N GLU A 147 15.88 -0.60 16.29
CA GLU A 147 16.91 0.04 17.08
C GLU A 147 18.30 -0.63 16.88
N ASP A 148 18.34 -1.97 16.89
CA ASP A 148 19.57 -2.76 16.78
C ASP A 148 20.14 -2.82 15.35
N ASN A 149 19.35 -2.50 14.33
CA ASN A 149 19.77 -2.70 12.93
C ASN A 149 19.62 -1.46 12.04
N TYR A 150 19.02 -0.38 12.52
CA TYR A 150 18.89 0.84 11.75
C TYR A 150 20.26 1.54 11.61
N VAL A 151 20.65 1.77 10.37
CA VAL A 151 21.86 2.54 10.06
C VAL A 151 21.45 3.94 9.62
N ASN A 152 21.75 4.93 10.45
CA ASN A 152 21.40 6.33 10.18
C ASN A 152 22.21 6.86 8.99
N PRO A 153 21.60 7.22 7.86
CA PRO A 153 22.34 7.70 6.69
C PRO A 153 23.18 8.95 6.93
N LYS A 154 22.79 9.78 7.91
CA LYS A 154 23.55 10.99 8.29
C LYS A 154 24.87 10.68 8.98
N GLU A 155 25.06 9.46 9.46
CA GLU A 155 26.28 8.99 10.15
C GLU A 155 27.17 8.12 9.25
N VAL A 156 26.74 7.87 8.00
CA VAL A 156 27.44 7.04 7.03
C VAL A 156 28.18 7.92 6.03
N ASN A 157 29.43 7.56 5.71
CA ASN A 157 30.17 8.21 4.64
C ASN A 157 29.64 7.76 3.27
N ILE A 158 28.92 8.65 2.60
CA ILE A 158 28.29 8.42 1.29
C ILE A 158 29.06 9.24 0.26
N LYS A 159 29.72 8.58 -0.71
CA LYS A 159 30.56 9.23 -1.72
C LYS A 159 29.96 9.05 -3.12
N PHE A 160 29.63 10.17 -3.74
CA PHE A 160 29.20 10.22 -5.13
C PHE A 160 30.39 10.15 -6.10
N PRO A 161 30.20 9.58 -7.32
CA PRO A 161 31.18 9.66 -8.39
C PRO A 161 31.30 11.12 -8.90
N GLU A 162 32.45 11.47 -9.51
CA GLU A 162 32.64 12.79 -10.14
C GLU A 162 31.59 13.09 -11.21
N ILE A 163 31.30 12.09 -12.05
CA ILE A 163 30.21 12.20 -13.04
C ILE A 163 28.98 11.54 -12.44
N LYS A 164 28.06 12.38 -11.99
CA LYS A 164 26.81 11.92 -11.37
C LYS A 164 25.86 11.37 -12.41
N GLN A 165 25.21 10.25 -12.08
CA GLN A 165 24.16 9.65 -12.91
C GLN A 165 22.82 10.27 -12.56
N ASN A 166 22.00 10.60 -13.55
CA ASN A 166 20.57 10.85 -13.33
C ASN A 166 19.89 9.57 -12.88
N LEU A 167 18.84 9.73 -12.11
CA LEU A 167 17.95 8.65 -11.70
C LEU A 167 16.58 8.82 -12.35
N ILE A 168 16.08 7.78 -13.01
CA ILE A 168 14.65 7.64 -13.32
C ILE A 168 14.16 6.44 -12.52
N TYR A 169 13.31 6.70 -11.51
CA TYR A 169 12.75 5.69 -10.65
C TYR A 169 11.27 5.50 -10.96
N ILE A 170 10.89 4.34 -11.46
CA ILE A 170 9.53 4.02 -11.89
C ILE A 170 8.94 3.03 -10.91
N PHE A 171 8.10 3.52 -10.01
CA PHE A 171 7.21 2.71 -9.19
C PHE A 171 6.03 2.29 -10.04
N VAL A 172 5.86 1.01 -10.20
CA VAL A 172 4.75 0.43 -10.97
C VAL A 172 3.76 -0.16 -9.98
N GLU A 173 2.58 0.43 -9.97
CA GLU A 173 1.49 0.02 -9.08
C GLU A 173 1.24 -1.49 -9.15
N SER A 174 1.31 -2.16 -8.00
CA SER A 174 1.01 -3.59 -7.82
C SER A 174 1.84 -4.54 -8.70
N LEU A 175 3.03 -4.15 -9.19
CA LEU A 175 3.83 -4.98 -10.08
C LEU A 175 4.61 -6.05 -9.32
N GLU A 176 4.32 -7.29 -9.63
CA GLU A 176 4.95 -8.45 -9.01
C GLU A 176 5.45 -9.48 -10.05
N THR A 177 6.38 -10.32 -9.61
CA THR A 177 6.99 -11.34 -10.46
C THR A 177 6.01 -12.44 -10.86
N SER A 178 4.91 -12.61 -10.14
CA SER A 178 3.82 -13.54 -10.48
C SER A 178 3.25 -13.29 -11.88
N ALA A 179 3.29 -12.04 -12.37
CA ALA A 179 2.80 -11.68 -13.69
C ALA A 179 3.71 -12.14 -14.85
N THR A 180 4.92 -12.63 -14.56
CA THR A 180 5.83 -13.22 -15.56
C THR A 180 5.48 -14.68 -15.85
N SER A 181 6.02 -15.24 -16.93
CA SER A 181 5.76 -16.64 -17.31
C SER A 181 6.38 -17.64 -16.32
N ILE A 182 5.74 -18.81 -16.15
CA ILE A 182 6.23 -19.91 -15.33
C ILE A 182 7.65 -20.34 -15.76
N ILE A 183 7.92 -20.36 -17.06
CA ILE A 183 9.24 -20.74 -17.62
C ILE A 183 10.35 -19.83 -17.07
N ASN A 184 10.05 -18.56 -16.84
CA ASN A 184 11.02 -17.58 -16.34
C ASN A 184 10.91 -17.32 -14.83
N GLY A 185 10.02 -18.02 -14.13
CA GLY A 185 9.91 -17.96 -12.67
C GLY A 185 8.64 -17.29 -12.14
N GLY A 186 7.69 -16.95 -13.01
CA GLY A 186 6.38 -16.40 -12.63
C GLY A 186 5.34 -17.46 -12.30
N ASP A 187 4.07 -17.04 -12.28
CA ASP A 187 2.93 -17.87 -11.88
C ASP A 187 1.90 -18.07 -13.03
N VAL A 188 2.14 -17.49 -14.22
CA VAL A 188 1.21 -17.56 -15.33
C VAL A 188 1.83 -18.28 -16.53
N GLU A 189 1.04 -19.04 -17.28
CA GLU A 189 1.53 -19.75 -18.46
C GLU A 189 2.05 -18.77 -19.53
N LYS A 190 1.26 -17.73 -19.81
CA LYS A 190 1.59 -16.65 -20.73
C LYS A 190 1.77 -15.37 -19.95
N SER A 191 2.96 -14.80 -20.02
CA SER A 191 3.30 -13.55 -19.29
C SER A 191 2.30 -12.43 -19.56
N TYR A 192 1.84 -11.79 -18.49
CA TYR A 192 1.03 -10.57 -18.58
C TYR A 192 1.91 -9.34 -18.85
N ILE A 193 3.22 -9.46 -18.64
CA ILE A 193 4.22 -8.40 -18.78
C ILE A 193 5.44 -8.83 -19.61
N PRO A 194 5.25 -9.29 -20.86
CA PRO A 194 6.33 -9.92 -21.64
C PRO A 194 7.52 -9.01 -21.92
N ASN A 195 7.32 -7.69 -22.06
CA ASN A 195 8.43 -6.75 -22.26
C ASN A 195 9.20 -6.50 -20.97
N LEU A 196 8.53 -6.32 -19.85
CA LEU A 196 9.17 -6.18 -18.54
C LEU A 196 9.88 -7.47 -18.13
N GLU A 197 9.31 -8.63 -18.43
CA GLU A 197 9.97 -9.92 -18.27
C GLU A 197 11.27 -9.96 -19.08
N TYR A 198 11.25 -9.57 -20.36
CA TYR A 198 12.44 -9.45 -21.19
C TYR A 198 13.45 -8.44 -20.62
N ILE A 199 12.98 -7.29 -20.11
CA ILE A 199 13.86 -6.29 -19.48
C ILE A 199 14.56 -6.88 -18.25
N ALA A 200 13.86 -7.59 -17.38
CA ALA A 200 14.46 -8.22 -16.20
C ALA A 200 15.45 -9.33 -16.52
N LEU A 201 15.20 -10.10 -17.60
CA LEU A 201 16.11 -11.14 -18.08
C LEU A 201 17.40 -10.60 -18.69
N ASN A 202 17.36 -9.40 -19.28
CA ASN A 202 18.49 -8.80 -20.01
C ASN A 202 19.18 -7.64 -19.28
N ASN A 203 18.75 -7.32 -18.05
CA ASN A 203 19.34 -6.32 -17.19
C ASN A 203 19.52 -6.91 -15.79
N ILE A 204 19.92 -6.08 -14.83
CA ILE A 204 20.07 -6.54 -13.46
C ILE A 204 18.67 -6.72 -12.84
N ASN A 205 18.39 -7.94 -12.41
CA ASN A 205 17.24 -8.32 -11.60
C ASN A 205 17.75 -9.04 -10.35
N PHE A 206 17.57 -8.45 -9.18
CA PHE A 206 17.80 -9.14 -7.92
C PHE A 206 16.65 -10.11 -7.66
N SER A 207 17.00 -11.36 -7.33
CA SER A 207 16.04 -12.45 -7.21
C SER A 207 16.30 -13.29 -5.96
N ASN A 208 15.22 -13.71 -5.33
CA ASN A 208 15.23 -14.66 -4.21
C ASN A 208 15.42 -16.12 -4.67
N LYS A 209 15.54 -16.37 -5.98
CA LYS A 209 15.68 -17.70 -6.59
C LYS A 209 16.57 -17.64 -7.84
N ASP A 210 16.86 -18.78 -8.48
CA ASP A 210 17.71 -18.85 -9.68
C ASP A 210 17.07 -18.20 -10.92
N SER A 211 15.75 -18.28 -11.05
CA SER A 211 14.96 -17.64 -12.11
C SER A 211 14.63 -16.17 -11.79
N LEU A 212 13.72 -15.55 -12.53
CA LEU A 212 13.19 -14.24 -12.14
C LEU A 212 12.48 -14.35 -10.79
N GLY A 213 12.78 -13.41 -9.94
CA GLY A 213 12.21 -13.25 -8.62
C GLY A 213 12.34 -11.80 -8.20
N GLY A 214 12.12 -11.51 -6.93
CA GLY A 214 12.11 -10.13 -6.47
C GLY A 214 12.17 -9.98 -4.96
N ALA A 215 11.81 -8.78 -4.50
CA ALA A 215 11.78 -8.43 -3.09
C ALA A 215 10.60 -9.10 -2.37
N LYS A 216 10.83 -9.63 -1.16
CA LYS A 216 9.76 -10.04 -0.29
C LYS A 216 9.07 -8.82 0.31
N ASN A 217 7.75 -8.80 0.29
CA ASN A 217 6.98 -7.79 1.00
C ASN A 217 6.91 -8.12 2.49
N LEU A 218 7.28 -7.17 3.32
CA LEU A 218 7.05 -7.25 4.76
C LEU A 218 5.71 -6.56 5.10
N SER A 219 5.12 -6.91 6.22
CA SER A 219 4.04 -6.11 6.80
C SER A 219 4.48 -4.64 6.90
N LEU A 220 3.55 -3.69 6.78
CA LEU A 220 3.86 -2.25 6.80
C LEU A 220 4.68 -1.74 5.60
N THR A 221 4.82 -2.56 4.52
CA THR A 221 5.34 -2.14 3.21
C THR A 221 4.41 -2.58 2.07
N THR A 222 3.15 -2.92 2.38
CA THR A 222 2.20 -3.63 1.49
C THR A 222 1.17 -2.74 0.80
N TRP A 223 1.34 -1.43 0.82
CA TRP A 223 0.50 -0.47 0.08
C TRP A 223 1.39 0.65 -0.49
N THR A 224 0.91 1.34 -1.50
CA THR A 224 1.68 2.29 -2.32
C THR A 224 2.57 3.24 -1.50
N ALA A 225 2.01 3.97 -0.54
CA ALA A 225 2.80 4.91 0.25
C ALA A 225 3.87 4.19 1.09
N ALA A 226 3.55 3.02 1.65
CA ALA A 226 4.48 2.25 2.46
C ALA A 226 5.57 1.58 1.62
N GLY A 227 5.24 1.10 0.43
CA GLY A 227 6.23 0.59 -0.52
C GLY A 227 7.20 1.69 -0.96
N MET A 228 6.69 2.88 -1.33
CA MET A 228 7.52 4.02 -1.69
C MET A 228 8.44 4.45 -0.54
N VAL A 229 7.94 4.52 0.70
CA VAL A 229 8.76 4.83 1.90
C VAL A 229 9.82 3.74 2.14
N ALA A 230 9.45 2.47 2.03
CA ALA A 230 10.38 1.36 2.19
C ALA A 230 11.53 1.43 1.17
N GLU A 231 11.23 1.67 -0.10
CA GLU A 231 12.23 1.72 -1.17
C GLU A 231 13.04 3.02 -1.22
N THR A 232 12.57 4.08 -0.57
CA THR A 232 13.26 5.36 -0.58
C THR A 232 13.93 5.74 0.74
N SER A 233 13.51 5.14 1.87
CA SER A 233 14.09 5.41 3.20
C SER A 233 14.54 4.15 3.96
N GLY A 234 14.26 2.95 3.41
CA GLY A 234 14.65 1.68 4.02
C GLY A 234 13.97 1.39 5.37
N ILE A 235 12.73 1.83 5.56
CA ILE A 235 11.96 1.64 6.79
C ILE A 235 10.52 1.22 6.49
N PRO A 236 9.84 0.47 7.39
CA PRO A 236 8.41 0.23 7.29
C PRO A 236 7.62 1.51 7.60
N LEU A 237 6.42 1.64 7.04
CA LEU A 237 5.52 2.74 7.36
C LEU A 237 4.48 2.32 8.40
N LYS A 238 4.67 2.72 9.65
CA LYS A 238 3.72 2.47 10.74
C LYS A 238 2.65 3.56 10.81
N VAL A 239 1.46 3.17 11.27
CA VAL A 239 0.41 4.13 11.62
C VAL A 239 0.87 4.90 12.85
N MET A 240 0.88 6.21 12.74
CA MET A 240 1.18 7.07 13.88
C MET A 240 0.00 7.13 14.85
N GLU A 241 0.27 7.17 16.13
CA GLU A 241 -0.76 7.60 17.09
C GLU A 241 -1.21 9.02 16.72
N ALA A 242 -2.51 9.27 16.73
CA ALA A 242 -3.20 10.41 16.12
C ALA A 242 -2.69 11.83 16.46
N ASN A 243 -1.75 11.97 17.36
CA ASN A 243 -1.21 13.26 17.82
C ASN A 243 0.11 13.68 17.10
N ASN A 244 0.65 12.87 16.21
CA ASN A 244 1.98 13.09 15.63
C ASN A 244 2.01 13.43 14.15
N TYR A 245 0.86 13.38 13.45
CA TYR A 245 0.69 14.14 12.22
C TYR A 245 0.49 15.59 12.62
N THR A 246 1.58 16.26 12.87
CA THR A 246 1.57 17.71 12.97
C THR A 246 1.07 18.20 11.61
N GLY A 247 -0.02 18.95 11.57
CA GLY A 247 -0.57 19.50 10.31
C GLY A 247 0.36 20.55 9.66
N TYR A 248 1.67 20.34 9.79
CA TYR A 248 2.77 21.20 9.33
C TYR A 248 3.57 20.60 8.17
N GLY A 249 3.12 19.49 7.54
CA GLY A 249 3.80 18.92 6.38
C GLY A 249 5.06 18.11 6.70
N GLU A 250 5.38 17.87 7.97
CA GLU A 250 6.49 17.00 8.39
C GLU A 250 6.06 15.54 8.34
N SER A 251 6.77 14.72 7.57
CA SER A 251 6.54 13.28 7.45
C SER A 251 7.81 12.54 7.81
N LEU A 252 7.81 11.71 8.85
CA LEU A 252 8.97 10.90 9.29
C LEU A 252 10.25 11.75 9.50
N PRO A 253 10.21 12.86 10.28
CA PRO A 253 11.29 13.86 10.31
C PRO A 253 12.65 13.33 10.78
N GLY A 254 12.69 12.20 11.46
CA GLY A 254 13.94 11.55 11.87
C GLY A 254 14.51 10.55 10.86
N ALA A 255 13.76 10.26 9.77
CA ALA A 255 14.27 9.43 8.69
C ALA A 255 15.09 10.25 7.69
N THR A 256 15.81 9.56 6.83
CA THR A 256 16.51 10.14 5.67
C THR A 256 16.14 9.33 4.44
N SER A 257 15.77 9.99 3.36
CA SER A 257 15.38 9.36 2.11
C SER A 257 16.46 9.46 1.02
N ILE A 258 16.24 8.74 -0.07
CA ILE A 258 17.00 8.94 -1.33
C ILE A 258 16.92 10.41 -1.76
N GLY A 259 15.74 11.03 -1.65
CA GLY A 259 15.52 12.43 -2.02
C GLY A 259 16.42 13.39 -1.27
N ASP A 260 16.53 13.23 0.06
CA ASP A 260 17.41 14.07 0.90
C ASP A 260 18.88 13.93 0.47
N ILE A 261 19.35 12.68 0.33
CA ILE A 261 20.74 12.40 -0.05
C ILE A 261 21.05 12.95 -1.45
N LEU A 262 20.13 12.85 -2.39
CA LEU A 262 20.31 13.37 -3.74
C LEU A 262 20.28 14.89 -3.77
N GLU A 263 19.34 15.54 -3.05
CA GLU A 263 19.25 17.00 -2.94
C GLU A 263 20.54 17.60 -2.34
N GLU A 264 21.02 17.05 -1.23
CA GLU A 264 22.30 17.44 -0.59
C GLU A 264 23.48 17.33 -1.55
N ASN A 265 23.38 16.45 -2.54
CA ASN A 265 24.38 16.26 -3.59
C ASN A 265 24.06 17.01 -4.90
N GLY A 266 23.17 17.99 -4.86
CA GLY A 266 22.90 18.91 -5.95
C GLY A 266 22.00 18.35 -7.06
N TYR A 267 21.24 17.28 -6.79
CA TYR A 267 20.17 16.82 -7.69
C TYR A 267 18.93 17.66 -7.52
N LYS A 268 18.16 17.76 -8.60
CA LYS A 268 16.76 18.22 -8.56
C LYS A 268 15.83 17.01 -8.55
N ASN A 269 14.94 16.96 -7.57
CA ASN A 269 14.00 15.87 -7.38
C ASN A 269 12.63 16.21 -7.98
N TYR A 270 12.05 15.28 -8.72
CA TYR A 270 10.75 15.41 -9.37
C TYR A 270 9.90 14.16 -9.09
N LEU A 271 8.61 14.34 -8.81
CA LEU A 271 7.64 13.27 -8.66
C LEU A 271 6.47 13.48 -9.62
N LEU A 272 6.24 12.52 -10.50
CA LEU A 272 5.10 12.52 -11.44
C LEU A 272 4.16 11.37 -11.12
N LEU A 273 2.87 11.67 -10.93
CA LEU A 273 1.81 10.70 -10.71
C LEU A 273 0.47 11.21 -11.25
N GLY A 274 -0.41 10.30 -11.68
CA GLY A 274 -1.72 10.66 -12.25
C GLY A 274 -2.77 11.10 -11.23
N SER A 275 -2.61 10.74 -9.97
CA SER A 275 -3.56 11.00 -8.88
C SER A 275 -3.23 12.26 -8.08
N ASP A 276 -4.09 12.64 -7.12
CA ASP A 276 -3.75 13.62 -6.09
C ASP A 276 -2.62 13.08 -5.20
N ALA A 277 -1.50 13.78 -5.14
CA ALA A 277 -0.35 13.41 -4.33
C ALA A 277 -0.64 13.43 -2.81
N SER A 278 -1.69 14.14 -2.37
CA SER A 278 -2.07 14.19 -0.96
C SER A 278 -2.63 12.85 -0.45
N PHE A 279 -3.16 12.01 -1.36
CA PHE A 279 -3.65 10.69 -0.97
C PHE A 279 -2.51 9.82 -0.43
N GLY A 280 -2.72 9.22 0.73
CA GLY A 280 -1.71 8.40 1.41
C GLY A 280 -0.49 9.18 1.91
N GLY A 281 -0.59 10.52 2.09
CA GLY A 281 0.49 11.34 2.64
C GLY A 281 1.72 11.54 1.73
N ARG A 282 1.64 11.12 0.45
CA ARG A 282 2.78 11.16 -0.48
C ARG A 282 3.29 12.57 -0.72
N ARG A 283 2.38 13.57 -0.83
CA ARG A 283 2.79 14.98 -0.98
C ARG A 283 3.68 15.42 0.16
N ASP A 284 3.24 15.19 1.41
CA ASP A 284 3.96 15.62 2.60
C ASP A 284 5.32 14.91 2.69
N TYR A 285 5.36 13.60 2.42
CA TYR A 285 6.59 12.83 2.43
C TYR A 285 7.61 13.34 1.38
N PHE A 286 7.25 13.43 0.13
CA PHE A 286 8.18 13.81 -0.94
C PHE A 286 8.52 15.31 -0.94
N THR A 287 7.65 16.17 -0.40
CA THR A 287 8.01 17.58 -0.19
C THR A 287 8.99 17.73 0.96
N TYR A 288 8.78 17.01 2.06
CA TYR A 288 9.64 17.08 3.23
C TYR A 288 11.01 16.43 2.98
N HIS A 289 11.02 15.26 2.32
CA HIS A 289 12.20 14.47 2.03
C HIS A 289 12.75 14.73 0.62
N GLY A 290 13.64 15.71 0.48
CA GLY A 290 14.33 16.01 -0.76
C GLY A 290 13.63 17.01 -1.67
N ASN A 291 12.64 17.76 -1.14
CA ASN A 291 12.03 18.93 -1.78
C ASN A 291 11.60 18.67 -3.24
N TYR A 292 10.87 17.57 -3.47
CA TYR A 292 10.43 17.19 -4.80
C TYR A 292 9.47 18.22 -5.42
N GLU A 293 9.70 18.58 -6.67
CA GLU A 293 8.70 19.23 -7.49
C GLU A 293 7.65 18.21 -7.93
N ILE A 294 6.38 18.41 -7.53
CA ILE A 294 5.31 17.40 -7.67
C ILE A 294 4.41 17.74 -8.84
N TYR A 295 4.38 16.87 -9.83
CA TYR A 295 3.53 16.90 -11.02
C TYR A 295 2.38 15.91 -10.86
N ASP A 296 1.31 16.33 -10.18
CA ASP A 296 0.13 15.51 -9.89
C ASP A 296 -1.10 15.98 -10.69
N LEU A 297 -2.26 15.43 -10.37
CA LEU A 297 -3.55 15.77 -10.97
C LEU A 297 -3.81 17.30 -10.97
N TYR A 298 -3.56 17.97 -9.84
CA TYR A 298 -3.81 19.42 -9.74
C TYR A 298 -2.79 20.20 -10.52
N TYR A 299 -1.52 19.85 -10.44
CA TYR A 299 -0.49 20.47 -11.28
C TYR A 299 -0.84 20.36 -12.77
N ALA A 300 -1.29 19.18 -13.21
CA ALA A 300 -1.66 18.95 -14.60
C ALA A 300 -2.85 19.82 -15.05
N ARG A 301 -3.84 20.04 -14.18
CA ARG A 301 -4.97 20.95 -14.43
C ARG A 301 -4.56 22.40 -14.47
N ASP A 302 -3.75 22.84 -13.51
CA ASP A 302 -3.31 24.24 -13.38
C ASP A 302 -2.38 24.66 -14.52
N ASN A 303 -1.61 23.72 -15.06
CA ASN A 303 -0.70 23.93 -16.18
C ASN A 303 -1.30 23.54 -17.55
N ASN A 304 -2.62 23.29 -17.62
CA ASN A 304 -3.34 22.96 -18.86
C ASN A 304 -2.78 21.71 -19.59
N TRP A 305 -2.27 20.72 -18.84
CA TRP A 305 -1.91 19.42 -19.40
C TRP A 305 -3.16 18.58 -19.68
N ILE A 306 -4.19 18.79 -18.87
CA ILE A 306 -5.52 18.20 -18.96
C ILE A 306 -6.58 19.28 -18.70
N ASP A 307 -7.81 19.04 -19.13
CA ASP A 307 -8.94 19.91 -18.82
C ASP A 307 -9.23 19.92 -17.30
N LYS A 308 -9.82 21.00 -16.80
CA LYS A 308 -10.05 21.20 -15.35
C LYS A 308 -10.97 20.15 -14.74
N ASP A 309 -11.90 19.62 -15.50
CA ASP A 309 -12.86 18.60 -15.13
C ASP A 309 -12.42 17.19 -15.53
N TYR A 310 -11.28 17.05 -16.21
CA TYR A 310 -10.74 15.75 -16.59
C TYR A 310 -10.47 14.89 -15.36
N TYR A 311 -11.02 13.68 -15.35
CA TYR A 311 -10.80 12.68 -14.32
C TYR A 311 -11.04 11.28 -14.89
N GLU A 312 -9.99 10.49 -15.00
CA GLU A 312 -10.03 9.09 -15.40
C GLU A 312 -9.35 8.25 -14.33
N TRP A 313 -9.98 7.17 -13.92
CA TRP A 313 -9.46 6.24 -12.92
C TRP A 313 -9.13 6.92 -11.57
N TRP A 314 -7.86 7.16 -11.27
CA TRP A 314 -7.38 7.85 -10.07
C TRP A 314 -7.04 9.34 -10.32
N GLY A 315 -7.27 9.83 -11.53
CA GLY A 315 -6.98 11.21 -11.94
C GLY A 315 -6.71 11.31 -13.42
N PHE A 316 -5.51 10.96 -13.90
CA PHE A 316 -5.22 10.70 -15.30
C PHE A 316 -4.44 9.40 -15.47
N GLU A 317 -4.76 8.68 -16.53
CA GLU A 317 -4.27 7.36 -16.86
C GLU A 317 -2.79 7.32 -17.26
N ASP A 318 -2.14 6.15 -17.18
CA ASP A 318 -0.70 5.96 -17.43
C ASP A 318 -0.26 6.34 -18.85
N ARG A 319 -1.16 6.30 -19.81
CA ARG A 319 -0.86 6.81 -21.17
C ARG A 319 -0.52 8.29 -21.17
N LYS A 320 -1.28 9.10 -20.45
CA LYS A 320 -0.97 10.53 -20.26
C LYS A 320 0.25 10.71 -19.38
N LEU A 321 0.37 9.91 -18.32
CA LEU A 321 1.52 9.90 -17.42
C LEU A 321 2.84 9.81 -18.21
N PHE A 322 2.99 8.79 -19.05
CA PHE A 322 4.21 8.64 -19.87
C PHE A 322 4.38 9.72 -20.94
N SER A 323 3.28 10.28 -21.46
CA SER A 323 3.35 11.42 -22.37
C SER A 323 3.90 12.67 -21.67
N PHE A 324 3.42 12.96 -20.46
CA PHE A 324 3.89 14.08 -19.64
C PHE A 324 5.32 13.85 -19.15
N ALA A 325 5.66 12.61 -18.75
CA ALA A 325 7.03 12.23 -18.42
C ALA A 325 8.02 12.55 -19.55
N LYS A 326 7.69 12.20 -20.79
CA LYS A 326 8.52 12.52 -21.97
C LYS A 326 8.69 14.03 -22.15
N LYS A 327 7.61 14.80 -21.99
CA LYS A 327 7.64 16.25 -22.11
C LYS A 327 8.54 16.90 -21.05
N GLU A 328 8.39 16.50 -19.80
CA GLU A 328 9.17 17.10 -18.71
C GLU A 328 10.63 16.62 -18.72
N LEU A 329 10.92 15.34 -19.01
CA LEU A 329 12.30 14.87 -19.18
C LEU A 329 13.03 15.60 -20.31
N ASN A 330 12.37 15.89 -21.45
CA ASN A 330 12.94 16.72 -22.52
C ASN A 330 13.29 18.15 -22.07
N LYS A 331 12.57 18.67 -21.09
CA LYS A 331 12.82 20.00 -20.52
C LYS A 331 13.92 19.94 -19.45
N ILE A 332 13.79 19.03 -18.50
CA ILE A 332 14.69 18.86 -17.36
C ILE A 332 16.11 18.49 -17.80
N SER A 333 16.23 17.59 -18.77
CA SER A 333 17.53 17.10 -19.27
C SER A 333 18.39 18.15 -19.98
N LYS A 334 17.84 19.32 -20.28
CA LYS A 334 18.59 20.46 -20.83
C LYS A 334 19.29 21.29 -19.77
N ASN A 335 18.94 21.10 -18.50
CA ASN A 335 19.62 21.74 -17.39
C ASN A 335 20.95 21.01 -17.16
N ASN A 336 21.96 21.73 -16.71
CA ASN A 336 23.30 21.16 -16.41
C ASN A 336 23.37 20.53 -15.00
N GLU A 337 22.21 20.19 -14.41
CA GLU A 337 22.12 19.61 -13.08
C GLU A 337 21.67 18.16 -13.17
N PRO A 338 22.21 17.25 -12.33
CA PRO A 338 21.70 15.89 -12.25
C PRO A 338 20.28 15.93 -11.70
N PHE A 339 19.45 15.00 -12.18
CA PHE A 339 18.05 14.91 -11.76
C PHE A 339 17.69 13.52 -11.25
N ASN A 340 16.73 13.49 -10.36
CA ASN A 340 15.97 12.32 -9.95
C ASN A 340 14.51 12.52 -10.38
N PHE A 341 14.04 11.69 -11.30
CA PHE A 341 12.69 11.73 -11.81
C PHE A 341 11.93 10.47 -11.42
N THR A 342 11.14 10.61 -10.37
CA THR A 342 10.33 9.52 -9.81
C THR A 342 8.95 9.52 -10.47
N ILE A 343 8.49 8.36 -10.90
CA ILE A 343 7.18 8.14 -11.53
C ILE A 343 6.42 7.10 -10.72
N LEU A 344 5.12 7.32 -10.49
CA LEU A 344 4.20 6.33 -9.96
C LEU A 344 3.06 6.10 -10.96
N THR A 345 2.92 4.86 -11.44
CA THR A 345 1.80 4.45 -12.30
C THR A 345 0.54 4.14 -11.49
N ALA A 346 -0.61 3.99 -12.13
CA ALA A 346 -1.88 3.71 -11.45
C ALA A 346 -2.81 2.75 -12.21
N ASP A 347 -2.58 2.46 -13.48
CA ASP A 347 -3.53 1.69 -14.30
C ASP A 347 -3.68 0.23 -13.84
N THR A 348 -2.70 -0.32 -13.12
CA THR A 348 -2.74 -1.67 -12.54
C THR A 348 -3.28 -1.72 -11.11
N HIS A 349 -3.84 -0.62 -10.60
CA HIS A 349 -4.49 -0.62 -9.29
C HIS A 349 -5.77 -1.49 -9.31
N PHE A 350 -5.98 -2.28 -8.28
CA PHE A 350 -7.18 -3.11 -8.12
C PHE A 350 -8.44 -2.22 -7.88
N TYR A 351 -9.69 -2.61 -8.26
CA TYR A 351 -10.01 -3.89 -8.93
C TYR A 351 -9.87 -3.78 -10.44
N ASP A 352 -9.44 -4.87 -11.04
CA ASP A 352 -9.40 -5.11 -12.49
C ASP A 352 -8.59 -4.10 -13.31
N GLY A 353 -7.95 -3.12 -12.66
CA GLY A 353 -7.17 -2.09 -13.29
C GLY A 353 -7.97 -1.17 -14.23
N TYR A 354 -7.27 -0.22 -14.84
CA TYR A 354 -7.86 0.67 -15.83
C TYR A 354 -7.81 0.03 -17.23
N GLN A 355 -8.96 0.00 -17.89
CA GLN A 355 -9.09 -0.52 -19.25
C GLN A 355 -8.89 0.59 -20.28
N ASP A 356 -7.64 0.87 -20.64
CA ASP A 356 -7.33 1.87 -21.68
C ASP A 356 -7.92 1.42 -23.02
N LYS A 357 -8.83 2.22 -23.58
CA LYS A 357 -9.55 1.94 -24.83
C LYS A 357 -8.64 1.79 -26.06
N LYS A 358 -7.39 2.26 -25.98
CA LYS A 358 -6.40 2.14 -27.06
C LYS A 358 -5.57 0.87 -26.97
N CYS A 359 -5.70 0.11 -25.87
CA CYS A 359 -5.03 -1.17 -25.71
C CYS A 359 -5.87 -2.32 -26.27
N LYS A 360 -5.21 -3.20 -27.02
CA LYS A 360 -5.86 -4.43 -27.49
C LYS A 360 -5.93 -5.43 -26.31
N LYS A 361 -7.09 -6.01 -26.08
CA LYS A 361 -7.27 -7.11 -25.15
C LYS A 361 -6.55 -8.36 -25.65
N GLU A 362 -5.78 -8.99 -24.80
CA GLU A 362 -4.98 -10.20 -25.08
C GLU A 362 -5.41 -11.38 -24.21
N PHE A 363 -6.04 -11.11 -23.08
CA PHE A 363 -6.46 -12.07 -22.07
C PHE A 363 -7.95 -11.95 -21.80
N ASP A 364 -8.57 -12.99 -21.25
CA ASP A 364 -9.97 -12.96 -20.82
C ASP A 364 -10.18 -12.10 -19.57
N SER A 365 -9.16 -11.98 -18.72
CA SER A 365 -9.20 -11.15 -17.52
C SER A 365 -8.91 -9.68 -17.85
N ASP A 366 -9.77 -8.77 -17.41
CA ASP A 366 -9.57 -7.34 -17.54
C ASP A 366 -8.32 -6.89 -16.74
N TYR A 367 -8.07 -7.47 -15.58
CA TYR A 367 -6.87 -7.15 -14.80
C TYR A 367 -5.57 -7.60 -15.49
N ALA A 368 -5.55 -8.79 -16.09
CA ALA A 368 -4.42 -9.22 -16.90
C ALA A 368 -4.18 -8.30 -18.12
N ASN A 369 -5.25 -7.77 -18.72
CA ASN A 369 -5.16 -6.80 -19.81
C ASN A 369 -4.64 -5.44 -19.36
N SER A 370 -4.91 -5.00 -18.12
CA SER A 370 -4.32 -3.76 -17.58
C SER A 370 -2.80 -3.89 -17.42
N TYR A 371 -2.29 -5.01 -16.90
CA TYR A 371 -0.86 -5.32 -16.86
C TYR A 371 -0.24 -5.33 -18.26
N TYR A 372 -0.90 -5.99 -19.20
CA TYR A 372 -0.39 -6.10 -20.58
C TYR A 372 -0.37 -4.76 -21.33
N CYS A 373 -1.34 -3.89 -21.04
CA CYS A 373 -1.37 -2.54 -21.56
C CYS A 373 -0.24 -1.69 -20.98
N LEU A 374 -0.10 -1.70 -19.66
CA LEU A 374 0.98 -1.00 -18.95
C LEU A 374 2.35 -1.47 -19.45
N ASP A 375 2.59 -2.78 -19.57
CA ASP A 375 3.83 -3.37 -20.08
C ASP A 375 4.25 -2.79 -21.43
N LYS A 376 3.30 -2.65 -22.36
CA LYS A 376 3.56 -2.03 -23.67
C LYS A 376 3.85 -0.54 -23.56
N MET A 377 3.09 0.18 -22.74
CA MET A 377 3.28 1.63 -22.58
C MET A 377 4.62 1.94 -21.92
N LEU A 378 4.97 1.19 -20.87
CA LEU A 378 6.23 1.34 -20.15
C LEU A 378 7.42 0.96 -21.03
N ASN A 379 7.36 -0.16 -21.77
CA ASN A 379 8.40 -0.51 -22.71
C ASN A 379 8.63 0.57 -23.77
N ASN A 380 7.57 1.11 -24.36
CA ASN A 380 7.67 2.23 -25.30
C ASN A 380 8.30 3.49 -24.68
N PHE A 381 8.07 3.70 -23.38
CA PHE A 381 8.68 4.81 -22.64
C PHE A 381 10.18 4.55 -22.43
N ILE A 382 10.58 3.35 -22.02
CA ILE A 382 11.98 2.96 -21.84
C ILE A 382 12.73 3.04 -23.17
N GLU A 383 12.16 2.53 -24.26
CA GLU A 383 12.77 2.60 -25.59
C GLU A 383 12.90 4.04 -26.12
N TRP A 384 11.99 4.94 -25.72
CA TRP A 384 12.13 6.36 -25.98
C TRP A 384 13.29 6.97 -25.17
N ILE A 385 13.43 6.65 -23.87
CA ILE A 385 14.54 7.14 -23.04
C ILE A 385 15.87 6.70 -23.62
N LYS A 386 16.02 5.45 -24.05
CA LYS A 386 17.27 4.90 -24.62
C LYS A 386 17.76 5.69 -25.85
N LYS A 387 16.87 6.41 -26.54
CA LYS A 387 17.19 7.23 -27.71
C LYS A 387 17.58 8.67 -27.36
N GLN A 388 17.47 9.08 -26.09
CA GLN A 388 17.79 10.43 -25.65
C GLN A 388 19.27 10.56 -25.29
N ASP A 389 19.86 11.75 -25.49
CA ASP A 389 21.25 12.02 -25.17
C ASP A 389 21.58 11.83 -23.68
N PHE A 390 20.63 12.16 -22.80
CA PHE A 390 20.79 12.02 -21.36
C PHE A 390 20.85 10.55 -20.89
N TYR A 391 20.42 9.58 -21.70
CA TYR A 391 20.45 8.15 -21.33
C TYR A 391 21.86 7.66 -20.97
N LYS A 392 22.90 8.18 -21.59
CA LYS A 392 24.29 7.80 -21.34
C LYS A 392 24.68 7.93 -19.84
N ASN A 393 24.09 8.92 -19.18
CA ASN A 393 24.31 9.24 -17.77
C ASN A 393 23.04 9.05 -16.93
N THR A 394 22.20 8.07 -17.27
CA THR A 394 20.95 7.83 -16.57
C THR A 394 20.81 6.37 -16.19
N THR A 395 20.61 6.10 -14.92
CA THR A 395 20.19 4.80 -14.42
C THR A 395 18.66 4.79 -14.33
N ILE A 396 18.03 3.72 -14.82
CA ILE A 396 16.58 3.54 -14.73
C ILE A 396 16.33 2.36 -13.81
N ILE A 397 15.45 2.56 -12.82
CA ILE A 397 14.96 1.52 -11.93
C ILE A 397 13.48 1.36 -12.18
N ILE A 398 13.04 0.11 -12.36
CA ILE A 398 11.64 -0.28 -12.42
C ILE A 398 11.42 -1.18 -11.21
N SER A 399 10.52 -0.79 -10.31
CA SER A 399 10.14 -1.58 -9.15
C SER A 399 8.63 -1.60 -8.99
N GLY A 400 8.07 -2.74 -8.59
CA GLY A 400 6.71 -2.73 -8.05
C GLY A 400 6.71 -2.01 -6.71
N ASP A 401 5.67 -1.28 -6.41
CA ASP A 401 5.53 -0.63 -5.09
C ASP A 401 5.09 -1.63 -4.01
N HIS A 402 4.25 -2.60 -4.35
CA HIS A 402 3.82 -3.71 -3.50
C HIS A 402 3.16 -4.82 -4.34
N LEU A 403 2.78 -5.92 -3.68
CA LEU A 403 2.00 -7.01 -4.30
C LEU A 403 0.55 -6.57 -4.48
N THR A 404 -0.11 -7.03 -5.56
CA THR A 404 -1.52 -6.71 -5.75
C THR A 404 -2.38 -7.18 -4.59
N MET A 405 -3.31 -6.32 -4.18
CA MET A 405 -4.33 -6.62 -3.18
C MET A 405 -5.59 -7.27 -3.79
N GLN A 406 -5.62 -7.50 -5.10
CA GLN A 406 -6.75 -8.18 -5.74
C GLN A 406 -6.78 -9.65 -5.33
N ASN A 407 -7.78 -10.00 -4.54
CA ASN A 407 -7.93 -11.33 -3.96
C ASN A 407 -8.01 -12.40 -5.06
N ARG A 408 -7.25 -13.49 -4.91
CA ARG A 408 -7.27 -14.68 -5.77
C ARG A 408 -6.92 -14.44 -7.25
N PHE A 409 -6.20 -13.38 -7.57
CA PHE A 409 -5.76 -13.15 -8.95
C PHE A 409 -4.55 -14.02 -9.30
N PHE A 410 -3.56 -14.09 -8.42
CA PHE A 410 -2.44 -15.01 -8.50
C PHE A 410 -2.60 -16.18 -7.52
N ASN A 411 -1.84 -17.26 -7.74
CA ASN A 411 -1.87 -18.46 -6.91
C ASN A 411 -1.10 -18.24 -5.61
N GLU A 412 -1.83 -17.93 -4.53
CA GLU A 412 -1.24 -17.66 -3.22
C GLU A 412 -0.80 -18.92 -2.46
N GLU A 413 -1.30 -20.11 -2.84
CA GLU A 413 -1.04 -21.34 -2.09
C GLU A 413 0.27 -22.02 -2.51
N ASN A 414 0.65 -21.96 -3.78
CA ASN A 414 1.75 -22.73 -4.36
C ASN A 414 2.86 -21.85 -4.97
N TYR A 415 2.73 -20.54 -4.94
CA TYR A 415 3.70 -19.61 -5.49
C TYR A 415 4.10 -18.54 -4.48
N GLU A 416 5.41 -18.36 -4.28
CA GLU A 416 5.92 -17.28 -3.44
C GLU A 416 5.93 -15.97 -4.24
N ARG A 417 4.99 -15.09 -3.95
CA ARG A 417 4.82 -13.79 -4.58
C ARG A 417 5.93 -12.83 -4.12
N THR A 418 6.55 -12.13 -5.05
CA THR A 418 7.61 -11.14 -4.79
C THR A 418 7.44 -9.91 -5.68
N VAL A 419 7.84 -8.76 -5.16
CA VAL A 419 7.80 -7.48 -5.87
C VAL A 419 8.85 -7.48 -6.99
N TYR A 420 8.44 -7.10 -8.19
CA TYR A 420 9.31 -7.02 -9.36
C TYR A 420 10.38 -5.94 -9.21
N ASN A 421 11.59 -6.17 -9.74
CA ASN A 421 12.63 -5.16 -9.87
C ASN A 421 13.47 -5.36 -11.13
N ALA A 422 13.92 -4.26 -11.73
CA ALA A 422 14.92 -4.26 -12.80
C ALA A 422 15.73 -2.97 -12.77
N PHE A 423 17.06 -3.08 -12.97
CA PHE A 423 18.00 -1.96 -13.02
C PHE A 423 18.64 -1.88 -14.40
N ILE A 424 18.36 -0.82 -15.12
CA ILE A 424 18.86 -0.58 -16.48
C ILE A 424 19.98 0.48 -16.41
N ASN A 425 21.10 0.22 -17.10
CA ASN A 425 22.26 1.11 -17.15
C ASN A 425 22.86 1.44 -15.76
N SER A 426 22.84 0.48 -14.83
CA SER A 426 23.48 0.61 -13.52
C SER A 426 25.00 0.79 -13.64
N LYS A 427 25.59 1.60 -12.78
CA LYS A 427 27.07 1.78 -12.64
C LYS A 427 27.67 0.75 -11.68
N ALA A 428 26.86 0.16 -10.81
CA ALA A 428 27.29 -0.95 -9.97
C ALA A 428 27.04 -2.28 -10.66
N THR A 429 27.89 -3.24 -10.37
CA THR A 429 27.78 -4.64 -10.80
C THR A 429 27.98 -5.56 -9.60
N SER A 430 27.39 -6.73 -9.64
CA SER A 430 27.57 -7.78 -8.64
C SER A 430 27.72 -9.13 -9.34
N ASN A 431 28.29 -10.10 -8.67
CA ASN A 431 28.34 -11.48 -9.11
C ASN A 431 27.19 -12.33 -8.50
N THR A 432 26.36 -11.71 -7.63
CA THR A 432 25.33 -12.40 -6.84
C THR A 432 23.98 -11.71 -6.97
N TYR A 433 23.37 -11.79 -8.16
CA TYR A 433 22.02 -11.23 -8.36
C TYR A 433 20.91 -12.23 -7.97
N LYS A 434 21.23 -13.50 -7.88
CA LYS A 434 20.26 -14.59 -7.67
C LYS A 434 20.44 -15.22 -6.29
N ASN A 435 19.36 -15.86 -5.82
CA ASN A 435 19.32 -16.52 -4.52
C ASN A 435 19.65 -15.57 -3.35
N ARG A 436 19.25 -14.30 -3.45
CA ARG A 436 19.36 -13.27 -2.41
C ARG A 436 18.01 -13.08 -1.74
N MET A 437 17.93 -13.36 -0.46
CA MET A 437 16.72 -13.07 0.32
C MET A 437 16.74 -11.60 0.74
N PHE A 438 15.82 -10.80 0.20
CA PHE A 438 15.79 -9.36 0.44
C PHE A 438 14.35 -8.82 0.44
N THR A 439 14.18 -7.61 0.93
CA THR A 439 12.91 -6.90 1.05
C THR A 439 12.92 -5.61 0.24
N THR A 440 11.79 -4.96 0.10
CA THR A 440 11.67 -3.64 -0.54
C THR A 440 12.52 -2.56 0.15
N MET A 441 12.83 -2.70 1.45
CA MET A 441 13.72 -1.78 2.17
C MET A 441 15.17 -1.81 1.66
N ASP A 442 15.61 -2.94 1.10
CA ASP A 442 16.96 -3.09 0.56
C ASP A 442 17.15 -2.31 -0.75
N MET A 443 16.05 -1.88 -1.41
CA MET A 443 16.10 -1.04 -2.60
C MET A 443 16.71 0.35 -2.32
N PHE A 444 16.58 0.87 -1.10
CA PHE A 444 17.13 2.19 -0.73
C PHE A 444 18.64 2.29 -0.96
N PRO A 445 19.52 1.56 -0.24
CA PRO A 445 20.96 1.62 -0.52
C PRO A 445 21.33 1.05 -1.89
N THR A 446 20.57 0.07 -2.41
CA THR A 446 20.83 -0.52 -3.71
C THR A 446 20.61 0.48 -4.85
N THR A 447 19.58 1.32 -4.76
CA THR A 447 19.34 2.41 -5.71
C THR A 447 20.50 3.38 -5.76
N LEU A 448 20.99 3.85 -4.62
CA LEU A 448 22.15 4.75 -4.56
C LEU A 448 23.41 4.08 -5.14
N ALA A 449 23.66 2.82 -4.77
CA ALA A 449 24.78 2.06 -5.33
C ALA A 449 24.71 1.92 -6.84
N SER A 450 23.50 1.74 -7.41
CA SER A 450 23.30 1.66 -8.86
C SER A 450 23.70 2.92 -9.61
N LEU A 451 23.71 4.08 -8.95
CA LEU A 451 24.22 5.35 -9.47
C LEU A 451 25.76 5.47 -9.38
N GLY A 452 26.45 4.44 -8.87
CA GLY A 452 27.88 4.47 -8.60
C GLY A 452 28.28 5.10 -7.27
N VAL A 453 27.31 5.35 -6.38
CA VAL A 453 27.54 5.87 -5.04
C VAL A 453 28.15 4.80 -4.16
N LYS A 454 29.23 5.15 -3.44
CA LYS A 454 29.87 4.27 -2.46
C LYS A 454 29.30 4.57 -1.08
N ILE A 455 28.80 3.53 -0.42
CA ILE A 455 28.17 3.57 0.89
C ILE A 455 29.08 2.80 1.85
N GLU A 456 29.60 3.47 2.86
CA GLU A 456 30.41 2.81 3.90
C GLU A 456 29.54 1.80 4.67
N GLY A 457 30.01 0.56 4.81
CA GLY A 457 29.25 -0.54 5.44
C GLY A 457 28.09 -1.10 4.63
N ASN A 458 27.81 -0.56 3.42
CA ASN A 458 26.79 -1.04 2.50
C ASN A 458 25.35 -1.12 3.07
N LYS A 459 25.02 -0.34 4.09
CA LYS A 459 23.70 -0.33 4.74
C LYS A 459 23.21 1.09 4.97
N LEU A 460 21.90 1.32 4.76
CA LEU A 460 21.22 2.57 5.08
C LEU A 460 19.77 2.23 5.51
N GLY A 461 19.29 2.88 6.57
CA GLY A 461 18.02 2.49 7.17
C GLY A 461 18.10 1.04 7.68
N LEU A 462 17.13 0.23 7.37
CA LEU A 462 17.14 -1.23 7.59
C LEU A 462 17.56 -2.00 6.34
N GLY A 463 17.86 -1.29 5.23
CA GLY A 463 18.20 -1.91 3.94
C GLY A 463 19.70 -2.17 3.79
N THR A 464 20.02 -3.16 2.98
CA THR A 464 21.37 -3.58 2.59
C THR A 464 21.56 -3.38 1.09
N ASN A 465 22.70 -2.84 0.67
CA ASN A 465 23.06 -2.74 -0.75
C ASN A 465 23.25 -4.12 -1.37
N LEU A 466 22.36 -4.51 -2.27
CA LEU A 466 22.34 -5.84 -2.90
C LEU A 466 23.50 -6.06 -3.89
N PHE A 467 24.22 -5.02 -4.29
CA PHE A 467 25.47 -5.17 -5.05
C PHE A 467 26.63 -5.64 -4.17
N SER A 468 26.48 -5.60 -2.84
CA SER A 468 27.48 -6.09 -1.88
C SER A 468 27.20 -7.53 -1.46
N ASN A 469 28.18 -8.13 -0.76
CA ASN A 469 28.04 -9.45 -0.15
C ASN A 469 27.50 -9.37 1.30
N GLU A 470 27.11 -8.17 1.78
CA GLU A 470 26.55 -8.00 3.11
C GLU A 470 25.19 -8.69 3.21
N GLN A 471 24.95 -9.32 4.34
CA GLN A 471 23.66 -9.95 4.60
C GLN A 471 22.55 -8.91 4.77
N THR A 472 21.43 -9.16 4.11
CA THR A 472 20.19 -8.42 4.35
C THR A 472 19.60 -8.75 5.72
N LEU A 473 18.62 -7.98 6.15
CA LEU A 473 17.97 -8.21 7.44
C LEU A 473 17.31 -9.60 7.51
N ILE A 474 16.65 -10.04 6.42
CA ILE A 474 15.99 -11.35 6.36
C ILE A 474 16.94 -12.51 6.05
N GLU A 475 18.14 -12.27 5.53
CA GLU A 475 19.20 -13.27 5.47
C GLU A 475 19.84 -13.51 6.85
N LYS A 476 19.89 -12.47 7.69
CA LYS A 476 20.45 -12.54 9.05
C LYS A 476 19.50 -13.18 10.07
N TYR A 477 18.20 -12.83 10.02
CA TYR A 477 17.27 -13.13 11.09
C TYR A 477 16.07 -14.01 10.67
N ASP A 478 15.94 -14.42 9.41
CA ASP A 478 14.77 -15.03 8.79
C ASP A 478 13.59 -14.07 8.56
N TYR A 479 12.87 -14.32 7.47
CA TYR A 479 11.75 -13.48 7.03
C TYR A 479 10.61 -13.42 8.07
N ASN A 480 10.19 -14.57 8.61
CA ASN A 480 9.05 -14.61 9.52
C ASN A 480 9.37 -13.87 10.83
N TYR A 481 10.58 -14.03 11.34
CA TYR A 481 11.04 -13.30 12.51
C TYR A 481 11.01 -11.79 12.27
N VAL A 482 11.63 -11.31 11.20
CA VAL A 482 11.67 -9.88 10.86
C VAL A 482 10.25 -9.34 10.68
N ASN A 483 9.39 -10.08 9.95
CA ASN A 483 8.02 -9.69 9.68
C ASN A 483 7.14 -9.60 10.95
N GLU A 484 7.40 -10.42 11.96
CA GLU A 484 6.73 -10.31 13.25
C GLU A 484 7.29 -9.16 14.11
N GLU A 485 8.60 -8.99 14.11
CA GLU A 485 9.25 -7.98 14.96
C GLU A 485 8.96 -6.53 14.50
N ILE A 486 8.90 -6.27 13.20
CA ILE A 486 8.63 -4.91 12.69
C ILE A 486 7.22 -4.40 13.02
N LYS A 487 6.27 -5.30 13.29
CA LYS A 487 4.89 -4.93 13.68
C LYS A 487 4.79 -4.46 15.12
N LYS A 488 5.73 -4.84 15.99
CA LYS A 488 5.74 -4.49 17.40
C LYS A 488 6.13 -3.02 17.61
N LYS A 489 5.81 -2.46 18.78
CA LYS A 489 6.29 -1.12 19.16
C LYS A 489 7.80 -1.08 19.21
N SER A 490 8.39 -0.05 18.60
CA SER A 490 9.80 0.24 18.65
C SER A 490 10.01 1.63 19.23
N PHE A 491 10.76 1.71 20.30
CA PHE A 491 11.08 2.99 20.92
C PHE A 491 11.82 3.92 19.94
N TYR A 492 12.76 3.38 19.19
CA TYR A 492 13.53 4.15 18.20
C TYR A 492 12.61 4.68 17.08
N TYR A 493 11.72 3.84 16.55
CA TYR A 493 10.78 4.29 15.52
C TYR A 493 9.86 5.39 16.03
N ASP A 494 9.24 5.18 17.19
CA ASP A 494 8.23 6.08 17.74
C ASP A 494 8.82 7.42 18.20
N ASN A 495 10.05 7.46 18.69
CA ASN A 495 10.65 8.67 19.26
C ASN A 495 11.73 9.32 18.41
N VAL A 496 12.42 8.56 17.55
CA VAL A 496 13.47 9.09 16.68
C VAL A 496 12.94 9.28 15.26
N LEU A 497 12.46 8.22 14.61
CA LEU A 497 12.04 8.32 13.20
C LEU A 497 10.80 9.17 13.02
N LEU A 498 9.82 9.08 13.93
CA LEU A 498 8.64 9.93 13.94
C LEU A 498 8.88 11.33 14.50
N GLY A 499 10.07 11.62 15.02
CA GLY A 499 10.43 12.96 15.52
C GLY A 499 9.60 13.42 16.69
N ASN A 500 9.17 12.53 17.58
CA ASN A 500 8.39 12.92 18.75
C ASN A 500 9.16 13.87 19.66
N SER A 501 8.76 15.13 19.71
CA SER A 501 9.27 16.16 20.63
C SER A 501 9.15 15.78 22.13
N TYR A 502 8.47 14.67 22.42
CA TYR A 502 8.39 14.09 23.76
C TYR A 502 9.73 13.64 24.32
N TYR A 503 10.70 13.32 23.45
CA TYR A 503 12.03 12.87 23.87
C TYR A 503 12.91 14.03 24.38
N GLU A 504 12.77 15.20 23.79
CA GLU A 504 13.52 16.38 24.24
C GLU A 504 12.97 16.98 25.56
N MET A 505 11.66 16.83 25.83
CA MET A 505 11.08 17.32 27.08
C MET A 505 11.44 16.47 28.31
N ASN A 506 11.80 15.20 28.15
CA ASN A 506 12.17 14.30 29.25
C ASN A 506 13.70 14.17 29.47
N LYS A 507 14.51 14.91 28.68
CA LYS A 507 15.97 15.04 28.89
C LYS A 507 16.38 16.32 29.65
N ARG A 508 15.40 17.14 30.06
CA ARG A 508 15.66 18.34 30.89
C ARG A 508 15.37 18.10 32.35
#